data_8f9d8fda5ff85905b913028f2ac9eb06
#
_entry.id   8f9d8fda5ff85905b913028f2ac9eb06
#
_cell.length_a   1.000
_cell.length_b   1.000
_cell.length_c   1.000
_cell.angle_alpha   90.00
_cell.angle_beta   90.00
_cell.angle_gamma   90.00
#
_symmetry.space_group_name_H-M   'P 1'
#
loop_
_entity.id
_entity.type
_entity.pdbx_description
1 polymer ?
#
loop_
_entity_poly.entity_id
_entity_poly.type
_entity_poly.pdbx_seq_one_letter_code
_entity_poly.pdbx_strand_id
1 'polypeptide(L)'
;PNGKEPLTGHVGRAVNPRDRAIFPELTAHEGKRRITYDLIEPSELNFPDNWQWDVENEVVWNGKHGSEKKTYKWYNRKSFKDKMRRISGHKPSPTLVAHMAVDTYMYIHPTDDRTITPREAARIQSFPDNFDFSVVAFTSQYRQIGNAVPPLMGKAIGEEITKIA
;
A
#
# COMPACT_ATOMS: atom_id res chain seq x y z
N PRO A 1 -22.05 -25.78 11.05
CA PRO A 1 -22.39 -24.66 10.20
C PRO A 1 -21.09 -23.99 9.76
N ASN A 2 -20.54 -24.41 8.59
CA ASN A 2 -19.32 -23.82 8.02
C ASN A 2 -19.68 -22.64 7.10
N GLY A 3 -20.50 -21.74 7.59
CA GLY A 3 -20.72 -20.46 6.92
C GLY A 3 -19.49 -19.59 7.11
N LYS A 4 -18.52 -19.69 6.21
CA LYS A 4 -17.50 -18.68 6.08
C LYS A 4 -18.19 -17.43 5.53
N GLU A 5 -18.52 -16.49 6.41
CA GLU A 5 -18.89 -15.16 5.95
C GLU A 5 -17.76 -14.62 5.05
N PRO A 6 -18.11 -13.96 3.94
CA PRO A 6 -17.10 -13.40 3.08
C PRO A 6 -16.26 -12.40 3.86
N LEU A 7 -14.93 -12.56 3.82
CA LEU A 7 -14.00 -11.64 4.50
C LEU A 7 -14.21 -10.22 3.95
N THR A 8 -14.47 -9.27 4.81
CA THR A 8 -14.61 -7.85 4.45
C THR A 8 -13.26 -7.15 4.32
N GLY A 9 -13.23 -6.00 3.63
CA GLY A 9 -12.03 -5.15 3.54
C GLY A 9 -10.96 -5.64 2.55
N HIS A 10 -11.26 -6.58 1.65
CA HIS A 10 -10.32 -7.03 0.59
C HIS A 10 -10.30 -6.15 -0.67
N VAL A 11 -11.04 -5.07 -0.70
CA VAL A 11 -10.97 -4.11 -1.80
C VAL A 11 -9.78 -3.18 -1.56
N GLY A 12 -8.85 -3.14 -2.52
CA GLY A 12 -7.69 -2.25 -2.47
C GLY A 12 -8.00 -0.85 -2.96
N ARG A 13 -7.10 0.08 -2.67
CA ARG A 13 -7.16 1.45 -3.22
C ARG A 13 -6.91 1.42 -4.72
N ALA A 14 -7.69 2.19 -5.46
CA ALA A 14 -7.41 2.44 -6.88
C ALA A 14 -6.06 3.16 -7.02
N VAL A 15 -5.20 2.67 -7.89
CA VAL A 15 -3.88 3.20 -8.18
C VAL A 15 -3.93 3.84 -9.56
N ASN A 16 -3.37 5.04 -9.70
CA ASN A 16 -3.28 5.67 -11.01
C ASN A 16 -2.27 4.93 -11.91
N PRO A 17 -2.39 5.01 -13.23
CA PRO A 17 -1.54 4.28 -14.16
C PRO A 17 -0.05 4.63 -14.04
N ARG A 18 0.31 5.88 -13.72
CA ARG A 18 1.70 6.26 -13.45
C ARG A 18 2.30 5.41 -12.32
N ASP A 19 1.59 5.30 -11.20
CA ASP A 19 2.07 4.59 -10.03
C ASP A 19 2.03 3.07 -10.24
N ARG A 20 1.06 2.60 -11.01
CA ARG A 20 0.98 1.19 -11.41
C ARG A 20 2.17 0.76 -12.26
N ALA A 21 2.70 1.62 -13.12
CA ALA A 21 3.89 1.32 -13.90
C ALA A 21 5.18 1.23 -13.05
N ILE A 22 5.21 1.91 -11.89
CA ILE A 22 6.33 1.86 -10.96
C ILE A 22 6.37 0.55 -10.15
N PHE A 23 5.20 0.00 -9.78
CA PHE A 23 5.13 -1.09 -8.81
C PHE A 23 5.88 -2.36 -9.22
N PRO A 24 5.87 -2.83 -10.48
CA PRO A 24 6.64 -3.98 -10.91
C PRO A 24 8.16 -3.82 -10.69
N GLU A 25 8.67 -2.59 -10.82
CA GLU A 25 10.11 -2.29 -10.68
C GLU A 25 10.57 -2.27 -9.22
N LEU A 26 9.63 -2.09 -8.27
CA LEU A 26 9.97 -2.08 -6.85
C LEU A 26 10.22 -3.50 -6.36
N THR A 27 11.44 -3.79 -5.95
CA THR A 27 11.80 -5.11 -5.43
C THR A 27 11.93 -5.12 -3.91
N ALA A 28 11.44 -6.21 -3.30
CA ALA A 28 11.62 -6.49 -1.89
C ALA A 28 12.33 -7.83 -1.65
N HIS A 29 12.91 -8.43 -2.71
CA HIS A 29 13.45 -9.79 -2.67
C HIS A 29 14.71 -9.91 -1.85
N GLU A 30 14.83 -11.03 -1.13
CA GLU A 30 16.02 -11.38 -0.39
C GLU A 30 17.23 -11.51 -1.33
N GLY A 31 18.34 -10.93 -0.91
CA GLY A 31 19.61 -10.97 -1.65
C GLY A 31 19.74 -10.02 -2.85
N LYS A 32 18.68 -9.32 -3.23
CA LYS A 32 18.75 -8.27 -4.26
C LYS A 32 18.74 -6.89 -3.62
N ARG A 33 19.46 -5.95 -4.26
CA ARG A 33 19.42 -4.54 -3.88
C ARG A 33 17.96 -4.07 -3.97
N ARG A 34 17.45 -3.48 -2.89
CA ARG A 34 16.13 -2.85 -2.89
C ARG A 34 16.12 -1.72 -3.92
N ILE A 35 15.22 -1.81 -4.89
CA ILE A 35 14.97 -0.72 -5.82
C ILE A 35 13.87 0.15 -5.21
N THR A 36 14.16 1.42 -5.06
CA THR A 36 13.26 2.47 -4.60
C THR A 36 12.91 3.38 -5.78
N TYR A 37 11.79 4.09 -5.70
CA TYR A 37 11.29 4.89 -6.82
C TYR A 37 12.26 5.96 -7.32
N ASP A 38 13.17 6.43 -6.47
CA ASP A 38 14.20 7.42 -6.81
C ASP A 38 15.30 6.87 -7.73
N LEU A 39 15.38 5.54 -7.86
CA LEU A 39 16.31 4.83 -8.76
C LEU A 39 15.66 4.42 -10.09
N ILE A 40 14.35 4.63 -10.23
CA ILE A 40 13.61 4.26 -11.44
C ILE A 40 13.69 5.41 -12.45
N GLU A 41 14.10 5.10 -13.67
CA GLU A 41 14.08 6.05 -14.78
C GLU A 41 12.71 5.99 -15.46
N PRO A 42 11.94 7.08 -15.47
CA PRO A 42 10.58 7.09 -16.01
C PRO A 42 10.48 6.71 -17.48
N SER A 43 11.51 7.03 -18.25
CA SER A 43 11.61 6.69 -19.68
C SER A 43 11.71 5.18 -19.96
N GLU A 44 12.11 4.40 -18.96
CA GLU A 44 12.28 2.94 -19.06
C GLU A 44 11.01 2.18 -18.64
N LEU A 45 9.99 2.89 -18.11
CA LEU A 45 8.77 2.26 -17.64
C LEU A 45 7.81 1.90 -18.76
N ASN A 46 7.17 0.75 -18.63
CA ASN A 46 6.07 0.33 -19.49
C ASN A 46 4.76 0.97 -19.04
N PHE A 47 4.36 2.03 -19.70
CA PHE A 47 3.04 2.63 -19.49
C PHE A 47 1.98 1.93 -20.34
N PRO A 48 0.70 1.88 -19.90
CA PRO A 48 -0.39 1.44 -20.74
C PRO A 48 -0.50 2.26 -22.04
N ASP A 49 -1.02 1.69 -23.11
CA ASP A 49 -1.01 2.25 -24.50
C ASP A 49 -1.48 3.71 -24.63
N ASN A 50 -2.30 4.19 -23.72
CA ASN A 50 -2.81 5.57 -23.74
C ASN A 50 -2.07 6.50 -22.76
N TRP A 51 -0.89 6.07 -22.26
CA TRP A 51 -0.03 6.84 -21.39
C TRP A 51 1.34 7.00 -22.03
N GLN A 52 1.92 8.18 -21.87
CA GLN A 52 3.24 8.51 -22.41
C GLN A 52 4.05 9.26 -21.37
N TRP A 53 5.35 9.00 -21.34
CA TRP A 53 6.32 9.82 -20.65
C TRP A 53 6.67 11.03 -21.51
N ASP A 54 6.53 12.23 -20.93
CA ASP A 54 6.95 13.47 -21.56
C ASP A 54 8.30 13.92 -20.98
N VAL A 55 9.14 14.49 -21.83
CA VAL A 55 10.50 14.98 -21.47
C VAL A 55 10.51 16.09 -20.42
N GLU A 56 9.40 16.73 -20.16
CA GLU A 56 9.24 17.75 -19.10
C GLU A 56 8.98 17.17 -17.68
N ASN A 57 9.28 15.89 -17.45
CA ASN A 57 9.02 15.16 -16.20
C ASN A 57 7.53 14.97 -15.89
N GLU A 58 6.73 14.75 -16.88
CA GLU A 58 5.29 14.53 -16.77
C GLU A 58 4.89 13.21 -17.42
N VAL A 59 3.91 12.54 -16.82
CA VAL A 59 3.23 11.38 -17.42
C VAL A 59 1.89 11.85 -17.94
N VAL A 60 1.72 11.73 -19.24
CA VAL A 60 0.54 12.23 -19.95
C VAL A 60 -0.42 11.08 -20.25
N TRP A 61 -1.66 11.21 -19.83
CA TRP A 61 -2.74 10.32 -20.20
C TRP A 61 -3.57 10.95 -21.33
N ASN A 62 -3.70 10.24 -22.43
CA ASN A 62 -4.41 10.68 -23.62
C ASN A 62 -5.82 10.06 -23.69
N GLY A 63 -6.63 10.11 -22.67
CA GLY A 63 -8.02 9.66 -22.63
C GLY A 63 -8.44 8.49 -23.52
N LYS A 64 -9.59 7.90 -23.30
CA LYS A 64 -10.20 7.01 -24.30
C LYS A 64 -10.65 7.87 -25.50
N HIS A 65 -10.08 7.61 -26.66
CA HIS A 65 -10.35 8.33 -27.92
C HIS A 65 -9.85 9.78 -28.01
N GLY A 66 -8.80 10.16 -27.23
CA GLY A 66 -8.17 11.49 -27.37
C GLY A 66 -8.98 12.69 -26.84
N SER A 67 -10.07 12.44 -26.12
CA SER A 67 -10.99 13.49 -25.69
C SER A 67 -10.59 14.24 -24.42
N GLU A 68 -9.73 13.66 -23.58
CA GLU A 68 -9.24 14.32 -22.37
C GLU A 68 -7.76 14.03 -22.15
N LYS A 69 -6.97 15.06 -21.94
CA LYS A 69 -5.56 14.97 -21.58
C LYS A 69 -5.40 15.22 -20.08
N LYS A 70 -4.86 14.27 -19.33
CA LYS A 70 -4.51 14.44 -17.92
C LYS A 70 -3.01 14.26 -17.76
N THR A 71 -2.40 15.22 -17.06
CA THR A 71 -0.96 15.23 -16.82
C THR A 71 -0.69 14.97 -15.35
N TYR A 72 0.25 14.07 -15.07
CA TYR A 72 0.70 13.74 -13.73
C TYR A 72 2.19 14.04 -13.62
N LYS A 73 2.57 14.99 -12.77
CA LYS A 73 3.97 15.28 -12.49
C LYS A 73 4.67 14.06 -11.88
N TRP A 74 5.91 13.83 -12.28
CA TRP A 74 6.73 12.82 -11.66
C TRP A 74 7.05 13.18 -10.21
N TYR A 75 7.34 12.17 -9.41
CA TYR A 75 7.69 12.37 -8.01
C TYR A 75 9.05 13.07 -7.87
N ASN A 76 9.12 14.02 -6.96
CA ASN A 76 10.41 14.65 -6.62
C ASN A 76 11.34 13.61 -5.98
N ARG A 77 12.45 13.30 -6.65
CA ARG A 77 13.46 12.33 -6.20
C ARG A 77 14.11 12.69 -4.86
N LYS A 78 14.05 13.95 -4.44
CA LYS A 78 14.57 14.42 -3.15
C LYS A 78 13.57 14.29 -2.01
N SER A 79 12.30 14.02 -2.30
CA SER A 79 11.29 13.80 -1.27
C SER A 79 11.31 12.35 -0.80
N PHE A 80 10.79 12.12 0.38
CA PHE A 80 10.70 10.87 1.15
C PHE A 80 11.04 9.57 0.38
N LYS A 81 12.24 9.03 0.60
CA LYS A 81 12.75 7.80 -0.03
C LYS A 81 11.91 6.54 0.28
N ASP A 82 11.09 6.59 1.32
CA ASP A 82 10.23 5.47 1.74
C ASP A 82 8.83 5.51 1.14
N LYS A 83 8.54 6.46 0.26
CA LYS A 83 7.18 6.71 -0.21
C LYS A 83 6.59 5.55 -1.02
N MET A 84 7.41 4.85 -1.79
CA MET A 84 6.99 3.66 -2.54
C MET A 84 7.84 2.48 -2.12
N ARG A 85 7.25 1.63 -1.28
CA ARG A 85 7.95 0.51 -0.71
C ARG A 85 7.14 -0.76 -0.82
N ARG A 86 7.69 -1.75 -1.53
CA ARG A 86 7.16 -3.12 -1.48
C ARG A 86 7.59 -3.76 -0.18
N ILE A 87 6.62 -4.27 0.59
CA ILE A 87 6.90 -4.99 1.84
C ILE A 87 7.39 -6.40 1.52
N SER A 88 8.17 -6.99 2.42
CA SER A 88 8.66 -8.36 2.27
C SER A 88 7.61 -9.36 2.72
N GLY A 89 7.43 -10.45 1.97
CA GLY A 89 6.61 -11.59 2.41
C GLY A 89 7.29 -12.48 3.47
N HIS A 90 8.59 -12.28 3.72
CA HIS A 90 9.42 -13.15 4.58
C HIS A 90 10.04 -12.43 5.80
N LYS A 91 9.78 -11.14 5.96
CA LYS A 91 10.29 -10.32 7.07
C LYS A 91 9.13 -9.62 7.77
N PRO A 92 9.29 -9.23 9.03
CA PRO A 92 8.29 -8.41 9.70
C PRO A 92 7.94 -7.17 8.88
N SER A 93 6.66 -6.83 8.84
CA SER A 93 6.20 -5.60 8.19
C SER A 93 6.78 -4.37 8.89
N PRO A 94 7.03 -3.28 8.17
CA PRO A 94 7.19 -1.99 8.80
C PRO A 94 5.96 -1.63 9.64
N THR A 95 6.16 -0.81 10.65
CA THR A 95 5.06 -0.28 11.48
C THR A 95 3.98 0.36 10.61
N LEU A 96 2.74 -0.07 10.78
CA LEU A 96 1.61 0.56 10.12
C LEU A 96 1.23 1.85 10.86
N VAL A 97 0.94 2.89 10.10
CA VAL A 97 0.61 4.22 10.65
C VAL A 97 -0.71 4.73 10.10
N ALA A 98 -1.41 5.57 10.85
CA ALA A 98 -2.69 6.15 10.45
C ALA A 98 -2.65 6.93 9.13
N HIS A 99 -1.46 7.38 8.71
CA HIS A 99 -1.26 8.05 7.42
C HIS A 99 -1.67 7.17 6.22
N MET A 100 -1.77 5.84 6.39
CA MET A 100 -2.35 4.94 5.37
C MET A 100 -3.73 5.39 4.88
N ALA A 101 -4.49 6.12 5.69
CA ALA A 101 -5.78 6.68 5.27
C ALA A 101 -5.63 7.63 4.08
N VAL A 102 -4.49 8.31 3.96
CA VAL A 102 -4.18 9.26 2.88
C VAL A 102 -3.38 8.57 1.78
N ASP A 103 -2.31 7.86 2.16
CA ASP A 103 -1.34 7.26 1.23
C ASP A 103 -0.91 5.86 1.72
N THR A 104 -1.17 4.84 0.91
CA THR A 104 -0.78 3.45 1.18
C THR A 104 0.49 3.01 0.45
N TYR A 105 1.18 3.90 -0.26
CA TYR A 105 2.31 3.55 -1.11
C TYR A 105 3.57 3.11 -0.35
N MET A 106 3.63 3.36 0.94
CA MET A 106 4.65 2.76 1.82
C MET A 106 4.47 1.25 2.03
N TYR A 107 3.31 0.71 1.63
CA TYR A 107 2.90 -0.67 1.86
C TYR A 107 2.38 -1.32 0.57
N ILE A 108 3.26 -1.46 -0.43
CA ILE A 108 2.95 -2.19 -1.65
C ILE A 108 3.00 -3.68 -1.33
N HIS A 109 2.02 -4.44 -1.84
CA HIS A 109 1.89 -5.87 -1.57
C HIS A 109 3.16 -6.64 -1.96
N PRO A 110 3.52 -7.73 -1.23
CA PRO A 110 4.75 -8.48 -1.49
C PRO A 110 4.87 -9.02 -2.92
N THR A 111 3.78 -9.49 -3.49
CA THR A 111 3.75 -10.17 -4.80
C THR A 111 2.91 -9.48 -5.85
N ASP A 112 1.91 -8.69 -5.44
CA ASP A 112 0.98 -8.05 -6.36
C ASP A 112 1.36 -6.57 -6.59
N ASP A 113 1.08 -6.07 -7.80
CA ASP A 113 1.34 -4.67 -8.15
C ASP A 113 0.20 -3.75 -7.71
N ARG A 114 -0.04 -3.75 -6.40
CA ARG A 114 -1.04 -2.97 -5.70
C ARG A 114 -0.60 -2.64 -4.28
N THR A 115 -1.25 -1.72 -3.64
CA THR A 115 -1.08 -1.50 -2.20
C THR A 115 -1.84 -2.57 -1.40
N ILE A 116 -1.46 -2.77 -0.13
CA ILE A 116 -2.21 -3.67 0.76
C ILE A 116 -3.65 -3.17 0.95
N THR A 117 -4.58 -4.11 1.14
CA THR A 117 -5.97 -3.83 1.46
C THR A 117 -6.16 -3.53 2.95
N PRO A 118 -7.29 -2.96 3.39
CA PRO A 118 -7.60 -2.82 4.82
C PRO A 118 -7.54 -4.15 5.58
N ARG A 119 -8.00 -5.25 4.98
CA ARG A 119 -7.93 -6.58 5.60
C ARG A 119 -6.50 -7.06 5.78
N GLU A 120 -5.65 -6.87 4.80
CA GLU A 120 -4.22 -7.22 4.90
C GLU A 120 -3.52 -6.35 5.95
N ALA A 121 -3.80 -5.06 6.00
CA ALA A 121 -3.32 -4.17 7.06
C ALA A 121 -3.79 -4.62 8.45
N ALA A 122 -5.06 -5.01 8.60
CA ALA A 122 -5.60 -5.52 9.86
C ALA A 122 -4.90 -6.81 10.31
N ARG A 123 -4.63 -7.74 9.39
CA ARG A 123 -3.86 -8.96 9.68
C ARG A 123 -2.43 -8.66 10.12
N ILE A 124 -1.75 -7.71 9.48
CA ILE A 124 -0.41 -7.25 9.91
C ILE A 124 -0.47 -6.70 11.34
N GLN A 125 -1.54 -5.99 11.70
CA GLN A 125 -1.80 -5.50 13.06
C GLN A 125 -2.35 -6.59 14.01
N SER A 126 -2.36 -7.86 13.58
CA SER A 126 -2.86 -9.00 14.37
C SER A 126 -4.37 -8.97 14.72
N PHE A 127 -5.17 -8.21 13.99
CA PHE A 127 -6.62 -8.31 14.13
C PHE A 127 -7.12 -9.67 13.61
N PRO A 128 -8.07 -10.32 14.31
CA PRO A 128 -8.67 -11.55 13.83
C PRO A 128 -9.55 -11.29 12.59
N ASP A 129 -9.70 -12.30 11.74
CA ASP A 129 -10.43 -12.15 10.47
C ASP A 129 -11.93 -11.85 10.63
N ASN A 130 -12.51 -12.23 11.76
CA ASN A 130 -13.89 -11.92 12.09
C ASN A 130 -14.10 -10.48 12.59
N PHE A 131 -13.04 -9.70 12.79
CA PHE A 131 -13.18 -8.28 13.12
C PHE A 131 -13.58 -7.48 11.88
N ASP A 132 -14.76 -6.86 11.92
CA ASP A 132 -15.33 -6.15 10.79
C ASP A 132 -15.00 -4.65 10.83
N PHE A 133 -14.30 -4.17 9.82
CA PHE A 133 -14.03 -2.75 9.58
C PHE A 133 -14.98 -2.13 8.55
N SER A 134 -15.84 -2.92 7.88
CA SER A 134 -16.66 -2.43 6.77
C SER A 134 -17.77 -1.45 7.18
N VAL A 135 -18.05 -1.35 8.47
CA VAL A 135 -19.03 -0.41 9.05
C VAL A 135 -18.63 1.06 8.90
N VAL A 136 -17.39 1.34 8.50
CA VAL A 136 -16.89 2.70 8.28
C VAL A 136 -16.38 2.89 6.84
N ALA A 137 -16.31 4.15 6.41
CA ALA A 137 -15.81 4.49 5.09
C ALA A 137 -14.39 3.93 4.85
N PHE A 138 -14.09 3.55 3.62
CA PHE A 138 -12.86 2.87 3.19
C PHE A 138 -11.57 3.51 3.74
N THR A 139 -11.44 4.83 3.63
CA THR A 139 -10.26 5.54 4.17
C THR A 139 -10.19 5.53 5.69
N SER A 140 -11.35 5.48 6.35
CA SER A 140 -11.43 5.40 7.81
C SER A 140 -11.02 4.03 8.33
N GLN A 141 -11.21 2.96 7.56
CA GLN A 141 -10.71 1.63 7.90
C GLN A 141 -9.19 1.66 8.11
N TYR A 142 -8.43 2.21 7.16
CA TYR A 142 -6.97 2.35 7.30
C TYR A 142 -6.58 3.21 8.50
N ARG A 143 -7.32 4.29 8.76
CA ARG A 143 -7.04 5.17 9.90
C ARG A 143 -7.23 4.45 11.23
N GLN A 144 -8.31 3.70 11.37
CA GLN A 144 -8.59 2.92 12.59
C GLN A 144 -7.53 1.85 12.80
N ILE A 145 -7.19 1.08 11.76
CA ILE A 145 -6.18 0.05 11.82
C ILE A 145 -4.81 0.63 12.20
N GLY A 146 -4.40 1.73 11.56
CA GLY A 146 -3.09 2.34 11.82
C GLY A 146 -2.97 3.05 13.18
N ASN A 147 -4.10 3.44 13.79
CA ASN A 147 -4.12 4.01 15.15
C ASN A 147 -4.28 2.95 16.24
N ALA A 148 -4.63 1.73 15.90
CA ALA A 148 -4.89 0.70 16.88
C ALA A 148 -3.61 0.15 17.50
N VAL A 149 -3.69 -0.20 18.77
CA VAL A 149 -2.72 -1.11 19.38
C VAL A 149 -3.00 -2.52 18.84
N PRO A 150 -1.98 -3.22 18.30
CA PRO A 150 -2.17 -4.58 17.81
C PRO A 150 -2.76 -5.49 18.91
N PRO A 151 -3.85 -6.23 18.66
CA PRO A 151 -4.50 -7.07 19.68
C PRO A 151 -3.57 -8.03 20.41
N LEU A 152 -2.63 -8.68 19.70
CA LEU A 152 -1.65 -9.56 20.34
C LEU A 152 -0.68 -8.81 21.24
N MET A 153 -0.30 -7.58 20.89
CA MET A 153 0.53 -6.72 21.73
C MET A 153 -0.24 -6.28 22.98
N GLY A 154 -1.51 -5.85 22.78
CA GLY A 154 -2.40 -5.49 23.90
C GLY A 154 -2.59 -6.65 24.87
N LYS A 155 -2.78 -7.88 24.37
CA LYS A 155 -2.85 -9.09 25.17
C LYS A 155 -1.58 -9.30 25.99
N ALA A 156 -0.40 -9.27 25.36
CA ALA A 156 0.87 -9.48 26.06
C ALA A 156 1.10 -8.44 27.18
N ILE A 157 0.78 -7.17 26.92
CA ILE A 157 0.87 -6.11 27.92
C ILE A 157 -0.10 -6.39 29.08
N GLY A 158 -1.35 -6.77 28.78
CA GLY A 158 -2.34 -7.08 29.82
C GLY A 158 -1.91 -8.27 30.70
N GLU A 159 -1.34 -9.30 30.09
CA GLU A 159 -0.81 -10.46 30.83
C GLU A 159 0.34 -10.08 31.79
N GLU A 160 1.20 -9.15 31.40
CA GLU A 160 2.26 -8.67 32.31
C GLU A 160 1.71 -7.79 33.44
N ILE A 161 0.73 -6.93 33.14
CA ILE A 161 0.10 -6.11 34.20
C ILE A 161 -0.59 -6.99 35.25
N THR A 162 -1.29 -8.05 34.84
CA THR A 162 -1.97 -8.95 35.79
C THR A 162 -1.01 -9.76 36.67
N LYS A 163 0.27 -9.87 36.33
CA LYS A 163 1.28 -10.51 37.20
C LYS A 163 1.77 -9.59 38.30
N ILE A 164 1.54 -8.29 38.17
CA ILE A 164 2.04 -7.26 39.09
C ILE A 164 0.91 -6.78 40.03
N ALA A 165 -0.35 -6.98 39.62
CA ALA A 165 -1.53 -6.63 40.42
C ALA A 165 -1.89 -7.73 41.40
#